data_b427927b603c84c1bdeaedb7ec0eda25
#
_entry.id   b427927b603c84c1bdeaedb7ec0eda25
#
_cell.length_a   1.000
_cell.length_b   1.000
_cell.length_c   1.000
_cell.angle_alpha   90.00
_cell.angle_beta   90.00
_cell.angle_gamma   90.00
#
_symmetry.space_group_name_H-M   'P 1'
#
loop_
_entity.id
_entity.type
_entity.pdbx_description
1 polymer ?
#
loop_
_entity_poly.entity_id
_entity_poly.type
_entity_poly.pdbx_seq_one_letter_code
_entity_poly.pdbx_strand_id
1 'polypeptide(L)'
;MIERIALATLLAIAGFGAAPTMAEAADPTTPKECLAMALYHEARGEPIEGQVAVGNVILNRVDSKYHPDTVCGVVYKNAHRKNACQFSFACDGLSDRPKEGEAWQKKLAIAEALLQCDEECREQKRDIGGLEASTHYHATYVSPSWARKLEKKGKVGNHIFYYTSTI
;
A
#
# COMPACT_ATOMS: atom_id res chain seq x y z
N MET A 1 40.43 -68.26 27.19
CA MET A 1 39.10 -67.69 26.83
C MET A 1 39.06 -66.28 27.37
N ILE A 2 39.19 -65.30 26.48
CA ILE A 2 39.24 -63.89 26.83
C ILE A 2 38.07 -63.21 26.02
N GLU A 3 37.01 -62.88 26.74
CA GLU A 3 35.91 -62.15 26.18
C GLU A 3 36.25 -60.67 25.88
N ARG A 4 36.05 -60.22 24.67
CA ARG A 4 36.23 -58.81 24.27
C ARG A 4 34.92 -58.08 24.43
N ILE A 5 34.88 -57.18 25.39
CA ILE A 5 33.76 -56.26 25.57
C ILE A 5 33.92 -55.11 24.56
N ALA A 6 33.00 -55.03 23.61
CA ALA A 6 32.93 -53.91 22.67
C ALA A 6 32.14 -52.74 23.29
N LEU A 7 32.81 -51.63 23.46
CA LEU A 7 32.22 -50.37 23.95
C LEU A 7 31.62 -49.62 22.76
N ALA A 8 30.30 -49.56 22.68
CA ALA A 8 29.60 -48.77 21.66
C ALA A 8 29.50 -47.31 22.13
N THR A 9 30.21 -46.41 21.49
CA THR A 9 30.11 -44.96 21.69
C THR A 9 28.89 -44.41 20.88
N LEU A 10 27.86 -43.98 21.60
CA LEU A 10 26.76 -43.20 21.01
C LEU A 10 27.22 -41.77 20.69
N LEU A 11 27.33 -41.43 19.43
CA LEU A 11 27.45 -40.02 19.00
C LEU A 11 26.06 -39.36 19.04
N ALA A 12 25.87 -38.44 19.98
CA ALA A 12 24.71 -37.54 19.99
C ALA A 12 24.94 -36.42 18.97
N ILE A 13 24.18 -36.45 17.86
CA ILE A 13 24.15 -35.38 16.87
C ILE A 13 23.21 -34.29 17.42
N ALA A 14 23.79 -33.22 17.98
CA ALA A 14 23.06 -32.01 18.33
C ALA A 14 22.64 -31.27 17.04
N GLY A 15 21.38 -31.43 16.63
CA GLY A 15 20.79 -30.68 15.52
C GLY A 15 20.65 -29.20 15.92
N PHE A 16 21.51 -28.35 15.39
CA PHE A 16 21.33 -26.90 15.45
C PHE A 16 20.15 -26.55 14.54
N GLY A 17 18.96 -26.38 15.13
CA GLY A 17 17.81 -25.79 14.47
C GLY A 17 18.10 -24.30 14.22
N ALA A 18 18.39 -23.94 12.98
CA ALA A 18 18.44 -22.54 12.58
C ALA A 18 17.04 -21.95 12.73
N ALA A 19 16.86 -21.02 13.65
CA ALA A 19 15.65 -20.23 13.74
C ALA A 19 15.47 -19.46 12.40
N PRO A 20 14.25 -19.39 11.84
CA PRO A 20 14.01 -18.59 10.65
C PRO A 20 14.34 -17.12 10.97
N THR A 21 15.39 -16.60 10.34
CA THR A 21 15.65 -15.16 10.35
C THR A 21 14.49 -14.47 9.65
N MET A 22 13.74 -13.65 10.37
CA MET A 22 12.75 -12.74 9.79
C MET A 22 13.51 -11.86 8.80
N ALA A 23 13.31 -12.12 7.52
CA ALA A 23 13.87 -11.26 6.48
C ALA A 23 13.37 -9.83 6.73
N GLU A 24 14.31 -8.93 6.93
CA GLU A 24 14.05 -7.51 7.07
C GLU A 24 13.36 -7.04 5.79
N ALA A 25 12.10 -6.54 5.91
CA ALA A 25 11.37 -6.03 4.76
C ALA A 25 12.17 -4.87 4.16
N ALA A 26 12.63 -5.07 2.92
CA ALA A 26 13.26 -4.01 2.13
C ALA A 26 12.25 -2.89 1.86
N ASP A 27 12.74 -1.69 1.54
CA ASP A 27 11.88 -0.60 1.09
C ASP A 27 11.04 -1.04 -0.13
N PRO A 28 9.78 -0.59 -0.25
CA PRO A 28 8.91 -1.01 -1.33
C PRO A 28 9.49 -0.60 -2.68
N THR A 29 9.68 -1.57 -3.55
CA THR A 29 10.30 -1.37 -4.87
C THR A 29 9.38 -1.72 -6.03
N THR A 30 8.35 -2.52 -5.77
CA THR A 30 7.38 -2.93 -6.79
C THR A 30 6.11 -2.07 -6.75
N PRO A 31 5.40 -1.90 -7.87
CA PRO A 31 4.11 -1.20 -7.90
C PRO A 31 3.12 -1.73 -6.85
N LYS A 32 3.09 -3.06 -6.65
CA LYS A 32 2.24 -3.71 -5.66
C LYS A 32 2.60 -3.30 -4.23
N GLU A 33 3.87 -3.31 -3.89
CA GLU A 33 4.34 -2.92 -2.55
C GLU A 33 4.10 -1.44 -2.28
N CYS A 34 4.36 -0.57 -3.26
CA CYS A 34 4.10 0.87 -3.12
C CYS A 34 2.60 1.15 -2.93
N LEU A 35 1.73 0.51 -3.72
CA LEU A 35 0.29 0.65 -3.56
C LEU A 35 -0.20 0.11 -2.21
N ALA A 36 0.27 -1.08 -1.81
CA ALA A 36 -0.06 -1.67 -0.53
C ALA A 36 0.41 -0.81 0.65
N MET A 37 1.59 -0.17 0.54
CA MET A 37 2.11 0.75 1.55
C MET A 37 1.19 1.96 1.73
N ALA A 38 0.78 2.59 0.64
CA ALA A 38 -0.18 3.69 0.69
C ALA A 38 -1.52 3.25 1.31
N LEU A 39 -2.06 2.09 0.91
CA LEU A 39 -3.28 1.53 1.49
C LEU A 39 -3.13 1.22 3.00
N TYR A 40 -1.96 0.77 3.42
CA TYR A 40 -1.69 0.46 4.81
C TYR A 40 -1.69 1.72 5.69
N HIS A 41 -1.05 2.79 5.26
CA HIS A 41 -0.95 4.02 6.03
C HIS A 41 -2.22 4.88 5.94
N GLU A 42 -2.83 4.97 4.77
CA GLU A 42 -3.94 5.89 4.51
C GLU A 42 -5.33 5.29 4.76
N ALA A 43 -5.49 3.97 4.59
CA ALA A 43 -6.81 3.36 4.58
C ALA A 43 -6.92 2.07 5.40
N ARG A 44 -5.98 1.78 6.29
CA ARG A 44 -5.95 0.53 7.07
C ARG A 44 -7.24 0.27 7.85
N GLY A 45 -7.83 1.30 8.43
CA GLY A 45 -9.06 1.24 9.23
C GLY A 45 -10.35 1.42 8.45
N GLU A 46 -10.27 1.64 7.12
CA GLU A 46 -11.43 1.88 6.29
C GLU A 46 -12.10 0.56 5.84
N PRO A 47 -13.41 0.58 5.51
CA PRO A 47 -14.05 -0.55 4.84
C PRO A 47 -13.38 -0.85 3.49
N ILE A 48 -13.57 -2.05 2.96
CA ILE A 48 -12.91 -2.50 1.71
C ILE A 48 -13.17 -1.53 0.56
N GLU A 49 -14.39 -1.03 0.41
CA GLU A 49 -14.75 -0.05 -0.61
C GLU A 49 -13.95 1.25 -0.48
N GLY A 50 -13.70 1.70 0.75
CA GLY A 50 -12.88 2.88 1.03
C GLY A 50 -11.40 2.65 0.70
N GLN A 51 -10.89 1.45 0.99
CA GLN A 51 -9.53 1.08 0.63
C GLN A 51 -9.34 0.99 -0.89
N VAL A 52 -10.29 0.38 -1.59
CA VAL A 52 -10.32 0.31 -3.06
C VAL A 52 -10.41 1.73 -3.66
N ALA A 53 -11.25 2.61 -3.11
CA ALA A 53 -11.38 3.99 -3.58
C ALA A 53 -10.07 4.79 -3.42
N VAL A 54 -9.35 4.62 -2.30
CA VAL A 54 -8.00 5.22 -2.12
C VAL A 54 -7.01 4.66 -3.15
N GLY A 55 -7.03 3.36 -3.40
CA GLY A 55 -6.20 2.74 -4.43
C GLY A 55 -6.50 3.28 -5.83
N ASN A 56 -7.77 3.42 -6.19
CA ASN A 56 -8.19 4.02 -7.47
C ASN A 56 -7.70 5.47 -7.62
N VAL A 57 -7.70 6.27 -6.54
CA VAL A 57 -7.11 7.62 -6.59
C VAL A 57 -5.64 7.58 -7.00
N ILE A 58 -4.87 6.64 -6.48
CA ILE A 58 -3.45 6.49 -6.84
C ILE A 58 -3.31 6.10 -8.32
N LEU A 59 -4.08 5.10 -8.79
CA LEU A 59 -4.02 4.64 -10.17
C LEU A 59 -4.52 5.71 -11.16
N ASN A 60 -5.59 6.44 -10.86
CA ASN A 60 -6.05 7.56 -11.66
C ASN A 60 -5.02 8.69 -11.76
N ARG A 61 -4.21 8.88 -10.72
CA ARG A 61 -3.07 9.81 -10.77
C ARG A 61 -1.95 9.30 -11.67
N VAL A 62 -1.66 7.99 -11.67
CA VAL A 62 -0.69 7.37 -12.60
C VAL A 62 -1.11 7.62 -14.06
N ASP A 63 -2.40 7.49 -14.36
CA ASP A 63 -2.96 7.72 -15.69
C ASP A 63 -3.05 9.23 -16.07
N SER A 64 -2.82 10.12 -15.10
CA SER A 64 -2.91 11.58 -15.31
C SER A 64 -1.57 12.18 -15.73
N LYS A 65 -1.56 13.02 -16.75
CA LYS A 65 -0.38 13.78 -17.18
C LYS A 65 0.19 14.77 -16.13
N TYR A 66 -0.50 14.97 -15.01
CA TYR A 66 -0.10 15.90 -13.94
C TYR A 66 0.65 15.22 -12.79
N HIS A 67 0.76 13.91 -12.84
CA HIS A 67 1.40 13.09 -11.82
C HIS A 67 2.50 12.21 -12.44
N PRO A 68 3.38 11.61 -11.63
CA PRO A 68 4.28 10.58 -12.11
C PRO A 68 3.51 9.41 -12.75
N ASP A 69 4.10 8.80 -13.77
CA ASP A 69 3.54 7.70 -14.56
C ASP A 69 3.73 6.31 -13.94
N THR A 70 4.16 6.25 -12.69
CA THR A 70 4.34 5.00 -11.95
C THR A 70 3.70 5.08 -10.56
N VAL A 71 3.24 3.94 -10.05
CA VAL A 71 2.62 3.83 -8.72
C VAL A 71 3.56 4.33 -7.64
N CYS A 72 4.81 3.86 -7.63
CA CYS A 72 5.81 4.30 -6.66
C CYS A 72 6.11 5.80 -6.80
N GLY A 73 6.16 6.30 -8.03
CA GLY A 73 6.35 7.73 -8.30
C GLY A 73 5.21 8.59 -7.75
N VAL A 74 3.96 8.14 -7.85
CA VAL A 74 2.81 8.82 -7.25
C VAL A 74 2.86 8.75 -5.73
N VAL A 75 3.10 7.56 -5.16
CA VAL A 75 3.08 7.34 -3.71
C VAL A 75 4.20 8.13 -3.03
N TYR A 76 5.41 8.12 -3.58
CA TYR A 76 6.56 8.80 -2.99
C TYR A 76 6.86 10.17 -3.61
N LYS A 77 5.87 10.77 -4.32
CA LYS A 77 6.02 12.12 -4.88
C LYS A 77 6.40 13.11 -3.80
N ASN A 78 7.54 13.80 -4.00
CA ASN A 78 8.12 14.76 -3.06
C ASN A 78 8.52 14.18 -1.68
N ALA A 79 8.74 12.88 -1.53
CA ALA A 79 9.16 12.25 -0.26
C ALA A 79 10.43 12.87 0.34
N HIS A 80 11.31 13.46 -0.50
CA HIS A 80 12.51 14.19 -0.07
C HIS A 80 12.21 15.59 0.52
N ARG A 81 10.96 16.06 0.48
CA ARG A 81 10.56 17.41 0.92
C ARG A 81 9.69 17.31 2.16
N LYS A 82 10.26 17.62 3.32
CA LYS A 82 9.53 17.63 4.59
C LYS A 82 8.24 18.48 4.48
N ASN A 83 7.12 17.91 4.90
CA ASN A 83 5.77 18.50 4.89
C ASN A 83 5.23 18.88 3.49
N ALA A 84 5.80 18.33 2.40
CA ALA A 84 5.35 18.60 1.04
C ALA A 84 5.19 17.31 0.19
N CYS A 85 5.27 16.15 0.84
CA CYS A 85 5.05 14.85 0.23
C CYS A 85 3.57 14.63 -0.12
N GLN A 86 3.34 13.77 -1.10
CA GLN A 86 1.98 13.44 -1.56
C GLN A 86 1.20 12.69 -0.48
N PHE A 87 1.86 11.80 0.24
CA PHE A 87 1.34 11.04 1.37
C PHE A 87 2.23 11.29 2.59
N SER A 88 1.63 11.64 3.72
CA SER A 88 2.37 12.13 4.90
C SER A 88 3.38 11.13 5.45
N PHE A 89 3.06 9.85 5.43
CA PHE A 89 3.95 8.79 5.92
C PHE A 89 5.30 8.79 5.19
N ALA A 90 5.32 9.11 3.89
CA ALA A 90 6.53 9.08 3.06
C ALA A 90 7.58 10.15 3.43
N CYS A 91 7.26 11.11 4.32
CA CYS A 91 8.18 12.18 4.70
C CYS A 91 8.02 12.67 6.16
N ASP A 92 7.36 11.91 7.01
CA ASP A 92 7.21 12.23 8.44
C ASP A 92 8.47 11.89 9.27
N GLY A 93 9.42 11.18 8.67
CA GLY A 93 10.68 10.77 9.30
C GLY A 93 10.54 9.54 10.20
N LEU A 94 9.39 8.87 10.16
CA LEU A 94 9.16 7.60 10.84
C LEU A 94 9.43 6.44 9.89
N SER A 95 9.52 5.22 10.44
CA SER A 95 9.64 4.02 9.61
C SER A 95 8.29 3.67 8.98
N ASP A 96 8.26 3.54 7.66
CA ASP A 96 7.07 3.13 6.91
C ASP A 96 6.75 1.64 7.04
N ARG A 97 7.62 0.85 7.67
CA ARG A 97 7.45 -0.61 7.79
C ARG A 97 6.13 -0.99 8.42
N PRO A 98 5.34 -1.85 7.76
CA PRO A 98 4.10 -2.36 8.32
C PRO A 98 4.36 -3.15 9.60
N LYS A 99 3.70 -2.77 10.69
CA LYS A 99 3.86 -3.42 12.01
C LYS A 99 2.93 -4.62 12.19
N GLU A 100 1.84 -4.68 11.44
CA GLU A 100 0.80 -5.69 11.54
C GLU A 100 0.82 -6.59 10.30
N GLY A 101 1.43 -7.79 10.43
CA GLY A 101 1.65 -8.69 9.31
C GLY A 101 0.36 -9.09 8.57
N GLU A 102 -0.73 -9.38 9.28
CA GLU A 102 -2.02 -9.72 8.67
C GLU A 102 -2.62 -8.53 7.90
N ALA A 103 -2.58 -7.33 8.49
CA ALA A 103 -3.05 -6.13 7.82
C ALA A 103 -2.23 -5.84 6.55
N TRP A 104 -0.92 -6.05 6.61
CA TRP A 104 -0.04 -5.92 5.43
C TRP A 104 -0.40 -6.90 4.32
N GLN A 105 -0.60 -8.19 4.63
CA GLN A 105 -0.99 -9.19 3.63
C GLN A 105 -2.33 -8.84 2.96
N LYS A 106 -3.30 -8.34 3.72
CA LYS A 106 -4.56 -7.85 3.17
C LYS A 106 -4.35 -6.68 2.19
N LYS A 107 -3.43 -5.76 2.47
CA LYS A 107 -3.13 -4.63 1.56
C LYS A 107 -2.42 -5.09 0.30
N LEU A 108 -1.52 -6.06 0.40
CA LEU A 108 -0.89 -6.68 -0.78
C LEU A 108 -1.93 -7.35 -1.68
N ALA A 109 -2.92 -8.04 -1.11
CA ALA A 109 -3.99 -8.68 -1.89
C ALA A 109 -4.89 -7.65 -2.59
N ILE A 110 -5.25 -6.56 -1.91
CA ILE A 110 -6.03 -5.47 -2.52
C ILE A 110 -5.23 -4.78 -3.63
N ALA A 111 -3.95 -4.49 -3.39
CA ALA A 111 -3.07 -3.88 -4.38
C ALA A 111 -2.92 -4.76 -5.63
N GLU A 112 -2.75 -6.07 -5.45
CA GLU A 112 -2.69 -7.03 -6.55
C GLU A 112 -3.98 -6.99 -7.39
N ALA A 113 -5.14 -7.07 -6.75
CA ALA A 113 -6.44 -7.05 -7.43
C ALA A 113 -6.67 -5.73 -8.20
N LEU A 114 -6.22 -4.60 -7.65
CA LEU A 114 -6.30 -3.30 -8.33
C LEU A 114 -5.38 -3.21 -9.54
N LEU A 115 -4.16 -3.74 -9.44
CA LEU A 115 -3.18 -3.73 -10.53
C LEU A 115 -3.50 -4.71 -11.66
N GLN A 116 -4.30 -5.75 -11.40
CA GLN A 116 -4.82 -6.64 -12.45
C GLN A 116 -5.86 -5.96 -13.34
N CYS A 117 -6.47 -4.88 -12.90
CA CYS A 117 -7.33 -4.02 -13.71
C CYS A 117 -6.43 -3.14 -14.57
N ASP A 118 -6.30 -3.49 -15.84
CA ASP A 118 -5.50 -2.76 -16.83
C ASP A 118 -6.11 -1.37 -17.17
N GLU A 119 -5.50 -0.66 -18.09
CA GLU A 119 -5.94 0.69 -18.45
C GLU A 119 -7.37 0.70 -19.00
N GLU A 120 -7.71 -0.24 -19.86
CA GLU A 120 -9.08 -0.37 -20.42
C GLU A 120 -10.11 -0.63 -19.33
N CYS A 121 -9.83 -1.56 -18.43
CA CYS A 121 -10.66 -1.84 -17.27
C CYS A 121 -10.83 -0.60 -16.37
N ARG A 122 -9.77 0.17 -16.15
CA ARG A 122 -9.84 1.41 -15.34
C ARG A 122 -10.62 2.52 -16.05
N GLU A 123 -10.46 2.66 -17.36
CA GLU A 123 -11.21 3.62 -18.15
C GLU A 123 -12.72 3.34 -18.10
N GLN A 124 -13.14 2.10 -18.31
CA GLN A 124 -14.53 1.69 -18.17
C GLN A 124 -15.10 2.01 -16.78
N LYS A 125 -14.34 1.78 -15.72
CA LYS A 125 -14.74 2.14 -14.35
C LYS A 125 -14.87 3.65 -14.16
N ARG A 126 -13.97 4.45 -14.72
CA ARG A 126 -14.05 5.92 -14.69
C ARG A 126 -15.26 6.45 -15.45
N ASP A 127 -15.60 5.85 -16.57
CA ASP A 127 -16.77 6.23 -17.41
C ASP A 127 -18.09 5.96 -16.68
N ILE A 128 -18.19 4.93 -15.86
CA ILE A 128 -19.33 4.69 -14.98
C ILE A 128 -19.47 5.81 -13.95
N GLY A 129 -18.38 6.51 -13.64
CA GLY A 129 -18.33 7.61 -12.69
C GLY A 129 -18.30 7.13 -11.22
N GLY A 130 -18.74 7.99 -10.31
CA GLY A 130 -18.70 7.66 -8.89
C GLY A 130 -17.29 7.75 -8.29
N LEU A 131 -17.00 6.86 -7.35
CA LEU A 131 -15.71 6.85 -6.62
C LEU A 131 -14.54 6.43 -7.49
N GLU A 132 -14.78 5.65 -8.53
CA GLU A 132 -13.77 5.11 -9.44
C GLU A 132 -13.02 6.21 -10.21
N ALA A 133 -13.70 7.32 -10.51
CA ALA A 133 -13.10 8.47 -11.19
C ALA A 133 -12.33 9.41 -10.25
N SER A 134 -12.32 9.16 -8.94
CA SER A 134 -11.76 10.10 -7.97
C SER A 134 -10.24 10.29 -8.14
N THR A 135 -9.79 11.54 -8.03
CA THR A 135 -8.37 11.93 -8.07
C THR A 135 -7.89 12.51 -6.75
N HIS A 136 -8.82 12.85 -5.85
CA HIS A 136 -8.54 13.44 -4.54
C HIS A 136 -9.44 12.86 -3.46
N TYR A 137 -8.96 12.90 -2.22
CA TYR A 137 -9.77 12.63 -1.05
C TYR A 137 -9.24 13.38 0.17
N HIS A 138 -10.06 13.51 1.18
CA HIS A 138 -9.67 13.93 2.51
C HIS A 138 -10.51 13.25 3.58
N ALA A 139 -9.99 13.20 4.80
CA ALA A 139 -10.74 12.65 5.93
C ALA A 139 -11.92 13.57 6.29
N THR A 140 -13.04 12.99 6.73
CA THR A 140 -14.29 13.72 7.02
C THR A 140 -14.17 14.80 8.10
N TYR A 141 -13.14 14.69 8.96
CA TYR A 141 -12.88 15.64 10.06
C TYR A 141 -12.00 16.83 9.64
N VAL A 142 -11.55 16.91 8.37
CA VAL A 142 -10.83 18.06 7.83
C VAL A 142 -11.64 18.73 6.72
N SER A 143 -11.35 20.01 6.43
CA SER A 143 -12.03 20.77 5.38
C SER A 143 -11.01 21.59 4.59
N PRO A 144 -10.26 20.95 3.68
CA PRO A 144 -9.26 21.65 2.89
C PRO A 144 -9.91 22.61 1.90
N SER A 145 -9.25 23.77 1.70
CA SER A 145 -9.80 24.83 0.84
C SER A 145 -10.03 24.37 -0.61
N TRP A 146 -9.22 23.44 -1.11
CA TRP A 146 -9.34 22.90 -2.46
C TRP A 146 -10.62 22.06 -2.66
N ALA A 147 -11.17 21.42 -1.62
CA ALA A 147 -12.35 20.55 -1.74
C ALA A 147 -13.57 21.28 -2.33
N ARG A 148 -13.70 22.60 -2.07
CA ARG A 148 -14.79 23.41 -2.62
C ARG A 148 -14.67 23.71 -4.12
N LYS A 149 -13.51 23.44 -4.71
CA LYS A 149 -13.21 23.70 -6.13
C LYS A 149 -13.32 22.43 -6.98
N LEU A 150 -13.50 21.28 -6.36
CA LEU A 150 -13.51 19.98 -7.02
C LEU A 150 -14.91 19.37 -7.00
N GLU A 151 -15.19 18.52 -7.98
CA GLU A 151 -16.45 17.77 -8.03
C GLU A 151 -16.45 16.68 -6.96
N LYS A 152 -17.40 16.75 -6.04
CA LYS A 152 -17.58 15.71 -5.02
C LYS A 152 -18.19 14.46 -5.64
N LYS A 153 -17.50 13.33 -5.54
CA LYS A 153 -17.93 12.03 -6.07
C LYS A 153 -18.67 11.17 -5.04
N GLY A 154 -18.33 11.27 -3.76
CA GLY A 154 -18.99 10.48 -2.73
C GLY A 154 -18.25 10.48 -1.40
N LYS A 155 -18.79 9.66 -0.47
CA LYS A 155 -18.19 9.40 0.85
C LYS A 155 -18.22 7.91 1.11
N VAL A 156 -17.09 7.36 1.59
CA VAL A 156 -16.99 6.00 2.11
C VAL A 156 -16.16 6.03 3.39
N GLY A 157 -16.65 5.38 4.43
CA GLY A 157 -15.99 5.38 5.73
C GLY A 157 -15.72 6.81 6.23
N ASN A 158 -14.49 7.09 6.56
CA ASN A 158 -14.01 8.39 7.02
C ASN A 158 -13.44 9.28 5.91
N HIS A 159 -13.61 8.92 4.61
CA HIS A 159 -13.10 9.70 3.50
C HIS A 159 -14.20 10.28 2.60
N ILE A 160 -13.97 11.49 2.10
CA ILE A 160 -14.76 12.15 1.06
C ILE A 160 -13.90 12.25 -0.18
N PHE A 161 -14.44 11.81 -1.31
CA PHE A 161 -13.72 11.66 -2.59
C PHE A 161 -14.17 12.72 -3.58
N TYR A 162 -13.22 13.18 -4.40
CA TYR A 162 -13.39 14.25 -5.36
C TYR A 162 -12.70 13.96 -6.68
N TYR A 163 -13.19 14.57 -7.73
CA TYR A 163 -12.63 14.51 -9.08
C TYR A 163 -12.22 15.88 -9.59
N THR A 164 -11.17 15.89 -10.39
CA THR A 164 -10.80 16.99 -11.29
C THR A 164 -10.03 16.44 -12.48
N SER A 165 -10.24 17.01 -13.64
CA SER A 165 -9.48 16.70 -14.86
C SER A 165 -8.21 17.53 -15.02
N THR A 166 -7.91 18.46 -14.12
CA THR A 166 -6.89 19.51 -14.31
C THR A 166 -5.75 19.51 -13.31
N ILE A 167 -5.64 18.50 -12.45
CA ILE A 167 -4.55 18.44 -11.46
C ILE A 167 -3.92 17.06 -11.47
#